data_b63a920db3f77133dd41facca0a6035e
#
_entry.id   b63a920db3f77133dd41facca0a6035e
#
_cell.length_a   1.000
_cell.length_b   1.000
_cell.length_c   1.000
_cell.angle_alpha   90.00
_cell.angle_beta   90.00
_cell.angle_gamma   90.00
#
_symmetry.space_group_name_H-M   'P 1'
#
loop_
_entity.id
_entity.type
_entity.pdbx_description
1 polymer ?
#
loop_
_entity_poly.entity_id
_entity_poly.type
_entity_poly.pdbx_seq_one_letter_code
_entity_poly.pdbx_strand_id
1 'polypeptide(L)'
;MATERVRSFEPIVWPDSRVLILGTVPSPKSRENQINYGNPRNRFWPVIAALWDEEDPRTNEGRLQLLRRYRLALWDVLESCEIRGASDASIANPKPNDISRVLAMAPIATIFTTGATATRLYRRLCEPNCGVGCTGLPSTSPANAAWSFERLKEAYQVVRSAAED
;
A
#
# COMPACT_ATOMS: atom_id res chain seq x y z
N MET A 1 -5.07 -8.87 22.42
CA MET A 1 -4.12 -7.79 22.20
C MET A 1 -4.66 -6.47 22.69
N ALA A 2 -3.80 -5.66 23.24
CA ALA A 2 -4.17 -4.31 23.63
C ALA A 2 -4.29 -3.41 22.39
N THR A 3 -5.13 -2.37 22.51
CA THR A 3 -5.22 -1.32 21.51
C THR A 3 -3.95 -0.44 21.58
N GLU A 4 -3.39 -0.15 20.42
CA GLU A 4 -2.22 0.70 20.31
C GLU A 4 -2.51 1.86 19.36
N ARG A 5 -1.79 2.97 19.55
CA ARG A 5 -1.75 4.02 18.54
C ARG A 5 -0.61 3.72 17.58
N VAL A 6 -0.95 3.62 16.30
CA VAL A 6 0.00 3.25 15.24
C VAL A 6 0.12 4.41 14.26
N ARG A 7 1.35 4.65 13.78
CA ARG A 7 1.64 5.67 12.78
C ARG A 7 2.18 5.05 11.50
N SER A 8 1.91 5.71 10.38
CA SER A 8 2.49 5.31 9.10
C SER A 8 3.98 5.64 9.05
N PHE A 9 4.69 4.98 8.15
CA PHE A 9 6.06 5.35 7.77
C PHE A 9 6.03 6.61 6.91
N GLU A 10 7.21 7.17 6.64
CA GLU A 10 7.33 8.20 5.61
C GLU A 10 7.02 7.59 4.23
N PRO A 11 6.51 8.39 3.30
CA PRO A 11 6.21 7.86 1.97
C PRO A 11 7.48 7.43 1.25
N ILE A 12 7.37 6.34 0.51
CA ILE A 12 8.41 5.86 -0.40
C ILE A 12 8.05 6.39 -1.77
N VAL A 13 8.79 7.38 -2.25
CA VAL A 13 8.49 8.06 -3.51
C VAL A 13 9.76 8.63 -4.12
N TRP A 14 9.86 8.59 -5.45
CA TRP A 14 10.94 9.21 -6.22
C TRP A 14 10.36 10.24 -7.16
N PRO A 15 11.19 11.20 -7.65
CA PRO A 15 10.67 12.26 -8.52
C PRO A 15 9.99 11.81 -9.80
N ASP A 16 10.25 10.58 -10.26
CA ASP A 16 9.63 10.01 -11.45
C ASP A 16 8.55 8.97 -11.15
N SER A 17 8.15 8.80 -9.88
CA SER A 17 7.06 7.88 -9.53
C SER A 17 5.77 8.27 -10.23
N ARG A 18 5.06 7.27 -10.78
CA ARG A 18 3.84 7.48 -11.55
C ARG A 18 2.61 6.87 -10.92
N VAL A 19 2.81 5.85 -10.09
CA VAL A 19 1.73 5.11 -9.44
C VAL A 19 1.94 5.17 -7.94
N LEU A 20 0.89 5.49 -7.21
CA LEU A 20 0.90 5.46 -5.74
C LEU A 20 0.02 4.32 -5.27
N ILE A 21 0.57 3.45 -4.45
CA ILE A 21 -0.15 2.33 -3.84
C ILE A 21 -0.25 2.58 -2.35
N LEU A 22 -1.48 2.56 -1.82
CA LEU A 22 -1.76 2.89 -0.43
C LEU A 22 -2.34 1.68 0.32
N GLY A 23 -1.71 1.32 1.43
CA GLY A 23 -2.30 0.45 2.43
C GLY A 23 -3.08 1.24 3.46
N THR A 24 -3.51 0.60 4.54
CA THR A 24 -4.24 1.27 5.62
C THR A 24 -3.27 1.89 6.64
N VAL A 25 -2.58 1.05 7.39
CA VAL A 25 -1.49 1.39 8.33
C VAL A 25 -0.54 0.21 8.42
N PRO A 26 0.71 0.41 8.86
CA PRO A 26 1.63 -0.72 9.00
C PRO A 26 1.14 -1.73 10.04
N SER A 27 1.16 -3.01 9.67
CA SER A 27 0.88 -4.11 10.58
C SER A 27 2.01 -4.25 11.62
N PRO A 28 1.81 -5.02 12.71
CA PRO A 28 2.89 -5.27 13.67
C PRO A 28 4.16 -5.82 13.01
N LYS A 29 4.03 -6.75 12.07
CA LYS A 29 5.19 -7.30 11.33
C LYS A 29 5.84 -6.29 10.42
N SER A 30 5.05 -5.40 9.80
CA SER A 30 5.61 -4.31 8.99
C SER A 30 6.43 -3.35 9.83
N ARG A 31 5.95 -3.03 11.04
CA ARG A 31 6.68 -2.16 11.96
C ARG A 31 7.96 -2.82 12.47
N GLU A 32 7.90 -4.13 12.75
CA GLU A 32 9.07 -4.90 13.17
C GLU A 32 10.12 -4.95 12.06
N ASN A 33 9.70 -5.16 10.81
CA ASN A 33 10.59 -5.28 9.66
C ASN A 33 10.83 -3.95 8.95
N GLN A 34 10.22 -2.88 9.41
CA GLN A 34 10.40 -1.50 8.96
C GLN A 34 10.17 -1.29 7.47
N ILE A 35 9.13 -1.94 6.93
CA ILE A 35 8.69 -1.74 5.55
C ILE A 35 7.22 -2.09 5.40
N ASN A 36 6.54 -1.38 4.51
CA ASN A 36 5.16 -1.67 4.13
C ASN A 36 5.05 -3.11 3.63
N TYR A 37 3.96 -3.78 4.00
CA TYR A 37 3.74 -5.18 3.64
C TYR A 37 4.89 -6.08 4.10
N GLY A 38 5.47 -5.78 5.26
CA GLY A 38 6.67 -6.45 5.78
C GLY A 38 6.41 -7.79 6.47
N ASN A 39 5.16 -8.21 6.62
CA ASN A 39 4.87 -9.56 7.10
C ASN A 39 5.33 -10.56 6.02
N PRO A 40 6.23 -11.53 6.36
CA PRO A 40 6.71 -12.49 5.37
C PRO A 40 5.61 -13.29 4.67
N ARG A 41 4.44 -13.39 5.27
CA ARG A 41 3.29 -14.09 4.70
C ARG A 41 2.42 -13.20 3.82
N ASN A 42 2.68 -11.88 3.79
CA ASN A 42 1.96 -10.97 2.91
C ASN A 42 2.45 -11.17 1.47
N ARG A 43 1.51 -11.27 0.55
CA ARG A 43 1.81 -11.58 -0.86
C ARG A 43 2.10 -10.35 -1.72
N PHE A 44 2.13 -9.15 -1.12
CA PHE A 44 2.33 -7.92 -1.87
C PHE A 44 3.62 -7.94 -2.71
N TRP A 45 4.75 -8.17 -2.04
CA TRP A 45 6.05 -8.12 -2.73
C TRP A 45 6.20 -9.21 -3.79
N PRO A 46 5.82 -10.47 -3.53
CA PRO A 46 5.83 -11.49 -4.59
C PRO A 46 4.91 -11.14 -5.76
N VAL A 47 3.73 -10.58 -5.49
CA VAL A 47 2.78 -10.20 -6.55
C VAL A 47 3.36 -9.08 -7.39
N ILE A 48 3.86 -8.01 -6.77
CA ILE A 48 4.42 -6.88 -7.51
C ILE A 48 5.60 -7.32 -8.38
N ALA A 49 6.52 -8.11 -7.84
CA ALA A 49 7.66 -8.63 -8.60
C ALA A 49 7.18 -9.46 -9.80
N ALA A 50 6.18 -10.31 -9.59
CA ALA A 50 5.66 -11.18 -10.64
C ALA A 50 5.01 -10.41 -11.79
N LEU A 51 4.53 -9.19 -11.56
CA LEU A 51 3.96 -8.36 -12.64
C LEU A 51 4.98 -8.09 -13.75
N TRP A 52 6.25 -8.06 -13.42
CA TRP A 52 7.35 -7.83 -14.37
C TRP A 52 8.28 -9.05 -14.49
N ASP A 53 7.77 -10.23 -14.17
CA ASP A 53 8.51 -11.50 -14.26
C ASP A 53 9.82 -11.49 -13.46
N GLU A 54 9.85 -10.77 -12.34
CA GLU A 54 10.99 -10.73 -11.43
C GLU A 54 10.75 -11.61 -10.20
N GLU A 55 11.84 -12.03 -9.57
CA GLU A 55 11.76 -12.77 -8.32
C GLU A 55 11.43 -11.83 -7.16
N ASP A 56 10.75 -12.39 -6.13
CA ASP A 56 10.51 -11.68 -4.87
C ASP A 56 11.86 -11.28 -4.27
N PRO A 57 12.13 -9.97 -4.09
CA PRO A 57 13.44 -9.49 -3.63
C PRO A 57 13.81 -9.92 -2.21
N ARG A 58 12.84 -10.15 -1.33
CA ARG A 58 12.99 -10.62 0.05
C ARG A 58 13.82 -9.74 0.99
N THR A 59 14.47 -8.70 0.50
CA THR A 59 15.21 -7.73 1.30
C THR A 59 14.59 -6.35 1.11
N ASN A 60 14.72 -5.50 2.13
CA ASN A 60 14.19 -4.14 2.02
C ASN A 60 14.88 -3.34 0.92
N GLU A 61 16.20 -3.50 0.78
CA GLU A 61 16.94 -2.86 -0.29
C GLU A 61 16.42 -3.28 -1.68
N GLY A 62 16.24 -4.59 -1.89
CA GLY A 62 15.71 -5.11 -3.15
C GLY A 62 14.28 -4.64 -3.43
N ARG A 63 13.47 -4.53 -2.38
CA ARG A 63 12.09 -4.02 -2.48
C ARG A 63 12.06 -2.57 -2.91
N LEU A 64 12.92 -1.73 -2.34
CA LEU A 64 13.03 -0.34 -2.75
C LEU A 64 13.51 -0.20 -4.18
N GLN A 65 14.49 -1.02 -4.60
CA GLN A 65 14.97 -1.03 -5.98
C GLN A 65 13.86 -1.44 -6.95
N LEU A 66 13.04 -2.43 -6.58
CA LEU A 66 11.91 -2.88 -7.39
C LEU A 66 10.92 -1.73 -7.63
N LEU A 67 10.53 -1.03 -6.56
CA LEU A 67 9.61 0.10 -6.66
C LEU A 67 10.18 1.21 -7.54
N ARG A 68 11.44 1.56 -7.33
CA ARG A 68 12.09 2.63 -8.07
C ARG A 68 12.18 2.30 -9.56
N ARG A 69 12.55 1.06 -9.87
CA ARG A 69 12.69 0.59 -11.26
C ARG A 69 11.40 0.75 -12.05
N TYR A 70 10.27 0.47 -11.42
CA TYR A 70 8.97 0.51 -12.08
C TYR A 70 8.14 1.73 -11.73
N ARG A 71 8.76 2.75 -11.13
CA ARG A 71 8.14 4.05 -10.84
C ARG A 71 6.91 3.94 -9.95
N LEU A 72 6.98 3.07 -8.94
CA LEU A 72 5.93 2.85 -7.96
C LEU A 72 6.27 3.57 -6.66
N ALA A 73 5.29 4.27 -6.09
CA ALA A 73 5.39 4.88 -4.77
C ALA A 73 4.49 4.12 -3.80
N LEU A 74 4.88 4.07 -2.53
CA LEU A 74 4.10 3.43 -1.47
C LEU A 74 3.89 4.39 -0.31
N TRP A 75 2.71 4.30 0.27
CA TRP A 75 2.39 4.94 1.54
C TRP A 75 1.17 4.26 2.16
N ASP A 76 0.60 4.88 3.19
CA ASP A 76 -0.65 4.42 3.81
C ASP A 76 -1.69 5.53 3.78
N VAL A 77 -2.95 5.14 3.81
CA VAL A 77 -4.09 6.07 3.87
C VAL A 77 -4.08 6.83 5.19
N LEU A 78 -3.77 6.16 6.30
CA LEU A 78 -3.83 6.78 7.63
C LEU A 78 -2.44 7.18 8.12
N GLU A 79 -2.32 8.45 8.54
CA GLU A 79 -1.15 8.93 9.26
C GLU A 79 -1.04 8.21 10.60
N SER A 80 -2.18 8.03 11.28
CA SER A 80 -2.25 7.33 12.55
C SER A 80 -3.67 6.87 12.85
N CYS A 81 -3.78 5.90 13.71
CA CYS A 81 -5.04 5.43 14.27
C CYS A 81 -4.79 4.63 15.53
N GLU A 82 -5.86 4.32 16.25
CA GLU A 82 -5.84 3.31 17.30
C GLU A 82 -6.28 1.99 16.67
N ILE A 83 -5.57 0.92 16.95
CA ILE A 83 -5.83 -0.38 16.34
C ILE A 83 -5.42 -1.49 17.30
N ARG A 84 -6.09 -2.62 17.22
CA ARG A 84 -5.76 -3.83 17.99
C ARG A 84 -5.09 -4.81 17.03
N GLY A 85 -3.76 -4.99 17.16
CA GLY A 85 -2.99 -5.85 16.27
C GLY A 85 -3.09 -5.42 14.81
N ALA A 86 -3.56 -6.31 13.95
CA ALA A 86 -3.78 -6.04 12.52
C ALA A 86 -5.29 -6.04 12.16
N SER A 87 -6.17 -5.93 13.16
CA SER A 87 -7.63 -6.00 12.95
C SER A 87 -8.19 -4.69 12.41
N ASP A 88 -8.50 -4.65 11.12
CA ASP A 88 -9.10 -3.48 10.48
C ASP A 88 -10.42 -3.05 11.15
N ALA A 89 -11.19 -4.01 11.66
CA ALA A 89 -12.46 -3.71 12.35
C ALA A 89 -12.24 -2.96 13.65
N SER A 90 -11.03 -3.02 14.24
CA SER A 90 -10.72 -2.34 15.49
C SER A 90 -10.23 -0.92 15.32
N ILE A 91 -10.07 -0.44 14.08
CA ILE A 91 -9.56 0.91 13.80
C ILE A 91 -10.48 1.95 14.41
N ALA A 92 -9.90 2.84 15.23
CA ALA A 92 -10.59 3.95 15.87
C ALA A 92 -9.73 5.21 15.76
N ASN A 93 -10.40 6.36 15.79
CA ASN A 93 -9.77 7.68 15.72
C ASN A 93 -8.78 7.79 14.55
N PRO A 94 -9.21 7.45 13.33
CA PRO A 94 -8.32 7.49 12.17
C PRO A 94 -8.00 8.92 11.80
N LYS A 95 -6.70 9.18 11.53
CA LYS A 95 -6.23 10.46 11.04
C LYS A 95 -5.60 10.21 9.66
N PRO A 96 -6.09 10.85 8.59
CA PRO A 96 -5.58 10.58 7.25
C PRO A 96 -4.21 11.21 7.01
N ASN A 97 -3.42 10.58 6.16
CA ASN A 97 -2.24 11.20 5.60
C ASN A 97 -2.65 12.28 4.60
N ASP A 98 -1.82 13.30 4.47
CA ASP A 98 -1.98 14.32 3.43
C ASP A 98 -1.42 13.78 2.12
N ILE A 99 -2.29 13.20 1.30
CA ILE A 99 -1.89 12.61 0.02
C ILE A 99 -1.35 13.67 -0.95
N SER A 100 -1.81 14.91 -0.83
CA SER A 100 -1.31 16.03 -1.66
C SER A 100 0.21 16.21 -1.52
N ARG A 101 0.78 15.84 -0.37
CA ARG A 101 2.22 15.88 -0.14
C ARG A 101 2.97 15.01 -1.17
N VAL A 102 2.49 13.79 -1.40
CA VAL A 102 3.11 12.87 -2.37
C VAL A 102 2.84 13.35 -3.79
N LEU A 103 1.63 13.83 -4.06
CA LEU A 103 1.28 14.34 -5.39
C LEU A 103 2.13 15.53 -5.79
N ALA A 104 2.64 16.29 -4.82
CA ALA A 104 3.56 17.41 -5.07
C ALA A 104 5.01 16.95 -5.33
N MET A 105 5.35 15.72 -4.93
CA MET A 105 6.72 15.19 -5.02
C MET A 105 7.00 14.47 -6.35
N ALA A 106 5.96 13.96 -7.02
CA ALA A 106 6.12 13.12 -8.20
C ALA A 106 4.88 13.23 -9.10
N PRO A 107 5.01 12.92 -10.42
CA PRO A 107 3.90 12.98 -11.37
C PRO A 107 2.99 11.75 -11.25
N ILE A 108 2.39 11.56 -10.09
CA ILE A 108 1.49 10.44 -9.84
C ILE A 108 0.23 10.59 -10.71
N ALA A 109 -0.01 9.62 -11.57
CA ALA A 109 -1.17 9.62 -12.47
C ALA A 109 -2.28 8.69 -11.98
N THR A 110 -1.95 7.68 -11.17
CA THR A 110 -2.92 6.69 -10.72
C THR A 110 -2.66 6.32 -9.27
N ILE A 111 -3.75 6.23 -8.49
CA ILE A 111 -3.70 5.82 -7.08
C ILE A 111 -4.46 4.50 -6.93
N PHE A 112 -3.82 3.51 -6.32
CA PHE A 112 -4.45 2.24 -5.94
C PHE A 112 -4.49 2.12 -4.43
N THR A 113 -5.53 1.45 -3.93
CA THR A 113 -5.66 1.13 -2.51
C THR A 113 -5.77 -0.38 -2.35
N THR A 114 -5.03 -0.94 -1.39
CA THR A 114 -4.98 -2.38 -1.18
C THR A 114 -5.95 -2.80 -0.08
N GLY A 115 -7.03 -3.44 -0.48
CA GLY A 115 -8.07 -3.94 0.40
C GLY A 115 -9.25 -2.98 0.57
N ALA A 116 -10.39 -3.53 0.99
CA ALA A 116 -11.63 -2.77 1.12
C ALA A 116 -11.56 -1.67 2.17
N THR A 117 -10.85 -1.91 3.28
CA THR A 117 -10.71 -0.92 4.35
C THR A 117 -9.92 0.30 3.88
N ALA A 118 -8.78 0.08 3.23
CA ALA A 118 -7.98 1.18 2.68
C ALA A 118 -8.79 1.98 1.66
N THR A 119 -9.51 1.30 0.78
CA THR A 119 -10.34 1.93 -0.24
C THR A 119 -11.42 2.82 0.37
N ARG A 120 -12.15 2.28 1.35
CA ARG A 120 -13.23 3.02 2.03
C ARG A 120 -12.68 4.25 2.76
N LEU A 121 -11.59 4.08 3.50
CA LEU A 121 -10.99 5.18 4.27
C LEU A 121 -10.40 6.25 3.35
N TYR A 122 -9.78 5.85 2.25
CA TYR A 122 -9.27 6.79 1.27
C TYR A 122 -10.38 7.67 0.71
N ARG A 123 -11.46 7.06 0.26
CA ARG A 123 -12.60 7.77 -0.33
C ARG A 123 -13.27 8.71 0.65
N ARG A 124 -13.30 8.32 1.91
CA ARG A 124 -13.94 9.12 2.95
C ARG A 124 -13.04 10.23 3.47
N LEU A 125 -11.75 9.96 3.68
CA LEU A 125 -10.87 10.85 4.43
C LEU A 125 -9.80 11.55 3.58
N CYS A 126 -9.38 10.99 2.46
CA CYS A 126 -8.30 11.52 1.64
C CYS A 126 -8.79 12.16 0.34
N GLU A 127 -9.66 11.48 -0.38
CA GLU A 127 -10.14 11.97 -1.68
C GLU A 127 -10.77 13.37 -1.63
N PRO A 128 -11.60 13.70 -0.61
CA PRO A 128 -12.16 15.04 -0.52
C PRO A 128 -11.12 16.16 -0.41
N ASN A 129 -9.93 15.84 0.12
CA ASN A 129 -8.87 16.83 0.33
C ASN A 129 -7.91 16.92 -0.86
N CYS A 130 -7.60 15.81 -1.54
CA CYS A 130 -6.64 15.83 -2.65
C CYS A 130 -7.31 15.88 -4.02
N GLY A 131 -8.60 15.56 -4.11
CA GLY A 131 -9.36 15.62 -5.35
C GLY A 131 -9.05 14.51 -6.36
N VAL A 132 -8.29 13.48 -5.96
CA VAL A 132 -7.91 12.38 -6.86
C VAL A 132 -8.56 11.09 -6.36
N GLY A 133 -9.28 10.42 -7.25
CA GLY A 133 -9.91 9.13 -6.95
C GLY A 133 -8.89 7.99 -6.89
N CYS A 134 -9.34 6.83 -6.39
CA CYS A 134 -8.51 5.63 -6.33
C CYS A 134 -9.21 4.44 -6.97
N THR A 135 -8.42 3.44 -7.34
CA THR A 135 -8.91 2.13 -7.74
C THR A 135 -8.59 1.14 -6.64
N GLY A 136 -9.61 0.47 -6.11
CA GLY A 136 -9.45 -0.54 -5.07
C GLY A 136 -8.94 -1.86 -5.63
N LEU A 137 -7.97 -2.45 -4.96
CA LEU A 137 -7.43 -3.77 -5.28
C LEU A 137 -7.71 -4.73 -4.12
N PRO A 138 -7.78 -6.04 -4.40
CA PRO A 138 -7.95 -7.01 -3.32
C PRO A 138 -6.75 -6.98 -2.37
N SER A 139 -7.00 -7.26 -1.09
CA SER A 139 -5.94 -7.30 -0.06
C SER A 139 -4.96 -8.43 -0.34
N THR A 140 -3.67 -8.15 -0.16
CA THR A 140 -2.59 -9.14 -0.23
C THR A 140 -2.31 -9.77 1.14
N SER A 141 -3.01 -9.36 2.18
CA SER A 141 -2.87 -9.90 3.54
C SER A 141 -3.09 -11.42 3.55
N PRO A 142 -2.34 -12.16 4.38
CA PRO A 142 -2.61 -13.58 4.57
C PRO A 142 -4.02 -13.86 5.12
N ALA A 143 -4.64 -12.88 5.76
CA ALA A 143 -6.03 -12.99 6.21
C ALA A 143 -7.02 -13.10 5.05
N ASN A 144 -6.65 -12.67 3.85
CA ASN A 144 -7.48 -12.77 2.65
C ASN A 144 -7.23 -14.10 1.93
N ALA A 145 -7.38 -15.21 2.66
CA ALA A 145 -6.99 -16.54 2.18
C ALA A 145 -7.81 -17.05 0.99
N ALA A 146 -9.00 -16.50 0.76
CA ALA A 146 -9.86 -16.88 -0.36
C ALA A 146 -9.26 -16.49 -1.72
N TRP A 147 -8.34 -15.52 -1.75
CA TRP A 147 -7.66 -15.10 -2.96
C TRP A 147 -6.34 -15.86 -3.11
N SER A 148 -6.21 -16.60 -4.21
CA SER A 148 -4.96 -17.27 -4.57
C SER A 148 -3.93 -16.26 -5.07
N PHE A 149 -2.66 -16.66 -5.07
CA PHE A 149 -1.60 -15.85 -5.66
C PHE A 149 -1.90 -15.50 -7.12
N GLU A 150 -2.35 -16.47 -7.91
CA GLU A 150 -2.64 -16.26 -9.33
C GLU A 150 -3.77 -15.25 -9.54
N ARG A 151 -4.81 -15.31 -8.72
CA ARG A 151 -5.91 -14.34 -8.77
C ARG A 151 -5.44 -12.94 -8.39
N LEU A 152 -4.58 -12.83 -7.39
CA LEU A 152 -4.01 -11.55 -6.99
C LEU A 152 -3.14 -10.97 -8.10
N LYS A 153 -2.27 -11.78 -8.68
CA LYS A 153 -1.41 -11.36 -9.77
C LYS A 153 -2.24 -10.83 -10.95
N GLU A 154 -3.30 -11.54 -11.31
CA GLU A 154 -4.19 -11.11 -12.38
C GLU A 154 -4.86 -9.77 -12.05
N ALA A 155 -5.42 -9.64 -10.83
CA ALA A 155 -6.07 -8.40 -10.41
C ALA A 155 -5.11 -7.21 -10.36
N TYR A 156 -3.84 -7.44 -10.02
CA TYR A 156 -2.83 -6.39 -9.89
C TYR A 156 -2.18 -6.00 -11.23
N GLN A 157 -2.53 -6.64 -12.35
CA GLN A 157 -1.99 -6.26 -13.67
C GLN A 157 -2.28 -4.81 -14.03
N VAL A 158 -3.35 -4.24 -13.49
CA VAL A 158 -3.68 -2.82 -13.70
C VAL A 158 -2.59 -1.89 -13.15
N VAL A 159 -1.83 -2.34 -12.14
CA VAL A 159 -0.71 -1.57 -11.60
C VAL A 159 0.39 -1.45 -12.66
N ARG A 160 0.73 -2.56 -13.31
CA ARG A 160 1.73 -2.56 -14.38
C ARG A 160 1.26 -1.69 -15.55
N SER A 161 0.01 -1.84 -15.97
CA SER A 161 -0.54 -1.02 -17.06
C SER A 161 -0.43 0.47 -16.75
N ALA A 162 -0.79 0.87 -15.53
CA ALA A 162 -0.71 2.27 -15.10
C ALA A 162 0.74 2.76 -15.04
N ALA A 163 1.68 1.92 -14.62
CA ALA A 163 3.09 2.29 -14.51
C ALA A 163 3.77 2.46 -15.87
N GLU A 164 3.27 1.78 -16.90
CA GLU A 164 3.84 1.81 -18.25
C GLU A 164 3.24 2.90 -19.14
N ASP A 165 2.19 3.56 -18.69
CA ASP A 165 1.51 4.64 -19.46
C ASP A 165 2.34 5.92 -19.59
#